data_5c133d42ca15c0d34a54606eb9f1cd3f
#
_entry.id   5c133d42ca15c0d34a54606eb9f1cd3f
#
_cell.length_a   1.000
_cell.length_b   1.000
_cell.length_c   1.000
_cell.angle_alpha   90.00
_cell.angle_beta   90.00
_cell.angle_gamma   90.00
#
_symmetry.space_group_name_H-M   'P 1'
#
loop_
_entity.id
_entity.type
_entity.pdbx_description
1 polymer ?
#
loop_
_entity_poly.entity_id
_entity_poly.type
_entity_poly.pdbx_seq_one_letter_code
_entity_poly.pdbx_strand_id
1 'polypeptide(L)'
;MKAGESPDLIFYRLERASESLRAARIMFENGMLTFSMNRVYYAMFYSVQALLVSRKVSFSKHGQVKAYFNREMIKTGIFPTEMGRLYNKAFEYRQKFDYIDFSSPDREIVSEYLEKAIDFVSNIQEYLHHQKDLPPAKQ
;
A
#
# COMPACT_ATOMS: atom_id res chain seq x y z
N MET A 1 -13.58 13.77 -14.61
CA MET A 1 -12.96 14.17 -13.37
C MET A 1 -12.39 15.56 -13.46
N LYS A 2 -12.66 16.34 -12.47
CA LYS A 2 -12.19 17.73 -12.45
C LYS A 2 -10.75 17.76 -11.97
N ALA A 3 -10.02 18.77 -12.41
CA ALA A 3 -8.63 18.92 -12.03
C ALA A 3 -8.44 18.97 -10.51
N GLY A 4 -9.35 19.64 -9.81
CA GLY A 4 -9.26 19.75 -8.37
C GLY A 4 -9.54 18.47 -7.60
N GLU A 5 -10.11 17.46 -8.27
CA GLU A 5 -10.43 16.20 -7.60
C GLU A 5 -9.23 15.30 -7.45
N SER A 6 -8.23 15.42 -8.34
CA SER A 6 -7.06 14.56 -8.28
C SER A 6 -6.26 14.71 -7.00
N PRO A 7 -5.89 15.93 -6.57
CA PRO A 7 -5.17 16.06 -5.30
C PRO A 7 -6.00 15.58 -4.12
N ASP A 8 -7.31 15.86 -4.11
CA ASP A 8 -8.18 15.42 -3.04
C ASP A 8 -8.24 13.90 -2.98
N LEU A 9 -8.36 13.25 -4.13
CA LEU A 9 -8.43 11.79 -4.17
C LEU A 9 -7.11 11.16 -3.78
N ILE A 10 -5.99 11.75 -4.22
CA ILE A 10 -4.67 11.27 -3.81
C ILE A 10 -4.55 11.33 -2.30
N PHE A 11 -4.92 12.45 -1.71
CA PHE A 11 -4.84 12.62 -0.27
C PHE A 11 -5.75 11.61 0.45
N TYR A 12 -6.95 11.42 -0.06
CA TYR A 12 -7.88 10.46 0.51
C TYR A 12 -7.29 9.04 0.53
N ARG A 13 -6.69 8.62 -0.58
CA ARG A 13 -6.08 7.30 -0.67
C ARG A 13 -4.92 7.15 0.31
N LEU A 14 -4.10 8.20 0.45
CA LEU A 14 -2.99 8.16 1.42
C LEU A 14 -3.52 8.11 2.85
N GLU A 15 -4.63 8.78 3.13
CA GLU A 15 -5.28 8.70 4.43
C GLU A 15 -5.74 7.28 4.71
N ARG A 16 -6.35 6.63 3.70
CA ARG A 16 -6.77 5.24 3.86
C ARG A 16 -5.57 4.33 4.13
N ALA A 17 -4.44 4.61 3.49
CA ALA A 17 -3.23 3.83 3.75
C ALA A 17 -2.79 3.99 5.20
N SER A 18 -2.78 5.22 5.72
CA SER A 18 -2.40 5.48 7.10
C SER A 18 -3.35 4.83 8.08
N GLU A 19 -4.64 4.90 7.82
CA GLU A 19 -5.64 4.24 8.66
C GLU A 19 -5.45 2.74 8.69
N SER A 20 -5.13 2.16 7.52
CA SER A 20 -4.89 0.73 7.45
C SER A 20 -3.68 0.32 8.27
N LEU A 21 -2.62 1.15 8.28
CA LEU A 21 -1.45 0.87 9.12
C LEU A 21 -1.81 0.92 10.60
N ARG A 22 -2.60 1.89 11.02
CA ARG A 22 -3.04 1.97 12.41
C ARG A 22 -3.87 0.76 12.79
N ALA A 23 -4.80 0.37 11.93
CA ALA A 23 -5.62 -0.82 12.18
C ALA A 23 -4.76 -2.07 12.26
N ALA A 24 -3.77 -2.19 11.35
CA ALA A 24 -2.89 -3.34 11.36
C ALA A 24 -2.13 -3.46 12.68
N ARG A 25 -1.65 -2.32 13.21
CA ARG A 25 -0.91 -2.35 14.46
C ARG A 25 -1.81 -2.76 15.64
N ILE A 26 -3.01 -2.21 15.69
CA ILE A 26 -3.96 -2.55 16.75
C ILE A 26 -4.29 -4.04 16.69
N MET A 27 -4.55 -4.56 15.51
CA MET A 27 -4.85 -5.97 15.35
C MET A 27 -3.66 -6.84 15.73
N PHE A 28 -2.46 -6.43 15.35
CA PHE A 28 -1.25 -7.14 15.69
C PHE A 28 -1.08 -7.23 17.20
N GLU A 29 -1.26 -6.10 17.88
CA GLU A 29 -1.10 -6.04 19.34
C GLU A 29 -2.13 -6.89 20.07
N ASN A 30 -3.25 -7.16 19.44
CA ASN A 30 -4.30 -7.99 20.01
C ASN A 30 -4.28 -9.43 19.47
N GLY A 31 -3.21 -9.82 18.80
CA GLY A 31 -3.05 -11.20 18.35
C GLY A 31 -3.88 -11.57 17.13
N MET A 32 -4.49 -10.60 16.48
CA MET A 32 -5.34 -10.85 15.30
C MET A 32 -4.47 -10.83 14.06
N LEU A 33 -3.66 -11.86 13.89
CA LEU A 33 -2.56 -11.83 12.93
C LEU A 33 -3.03 -11.86 11.48
N THR A 34 -4.04 -12.67 11.16
CA THR A 34 -4.56 -12.73 9.81
C THR A 34 -5.15 -11.40 9.39
N PHE A 35 -5.93 -10.78 10.27
CA PHE A 35 -6.53 -9.48 9.96
C PHE A 35 -5.48 -8.38 9.89
N SER A 36 -4.45 -8.48 10.73
CA SER A 36 -3.36 -7.51 10.67
C SER A 36 -2.66 -7.58 9.32
N MET A 37 -2.33 -8.79 8.85
CA MET A 37 -1.67 -8.95 7.54
C MET A 37 -2.54 -8.42 6.41
N ASN A 38 -3.86 -8.63 6.49
CA ASN A 38 -4.78 -8.08 5.50
C ASN A 38 -4.69 -6.56 5.46
N ARG A 39 -4.66 -5.91 6.62
CA ARG A 39 -4.56 -4.46 6.68
C ARG A 39 -3.20 -3.96 6.21
N VAL A 40 -2.13 -4.72 6.46
CA VAL A 40 -0.80 -4.40 5.94
C VAL A 40 -0.83 -4.34 4.40
N TYR A 41 -1.43 -5.35 3.78
CA TYR A 41 -1.55 -5.34 2.33
C TYR A 41 -2.34 -4.13 1.84
N TYR A 42 -3.49 -3.86 2.47
CA TYR A 42 -4.33 -2.75 2.01
C TYR A 42 -3.68 -1.39 2.23
N ALA A 43 -2.83 -1.25 3.25
CA ALA A 43 -2.07 -0.01 3.41
C ALA A 43 -1.19 0.25 2.18
N MET A 44 -0.48 -0.78 1.73
CA MET A 44 0.33 -0.65 0.52
C MET A 44 -0.52 -0.45 -0.71
N PHE A 45 -1.62 -1.19 -0.81
CA PHE A 45 -2.52 -1.08 -1.96
C PHE A 45 -3.07 0.34 -2.11
N TYR A 46 -3.53 0.94 -1.01
CA TYR A 46 -4.08 2.29 -1.08
C TYR A 46 -3.01 3.31 -1.47
N SER A 47 -1.77 3.13 -0.99
CA SER A 47 -0.70 4.05 -1.38
C SER A 47 -0.37 3.91 -2.86
N VAL A 48 -0.39 2.68 -3.40
CA VAL A 48 -0.18 2.48 -4.84
C VAL A 48 -1.34 3.08 -5.63
N GLN A 49 -2.57 2.97 -5.13
CA GLN A 49 -3.69 3.61 -5.79
C GLN A 49 -3.55 5.13 -5.84
N ALA A 50 -2.95 5.72 -4.81
CA ALA A 50 -2.65 7.16 -4.85
C ALA A 50 -1.71 7.49 -6.02
N LEU A 51 -0.71 6.64 -6.25
CA LEU A 51 0.16 6.79 -7.42
C LEU A 51 -0.61 6.71 -8.72
N LEU A 52 -1.55 5.77 -8.81
CA LEU A 52 -2.35 5.63 -10.02
C LEU A 52 -3.19 6.89 -10.28
N VAL A 53 -3.78 7.45 -9.23
CA VAL A 53 -4.52 8.70 -9.38
C VAL A 53 -3.62 9.80 -9.92
N SER A 54 -2.39 9.90 -9.41
CA SER A 54 -1.45 10.93 -9.88
C SER A 54 -1.09 10.74 -11.35
N ARG A 55 -1.18 9.52 -11.85
CA ARG A 55 -0.92 9.19 -13.26
C ARG A 55 -2.19 9.16 -14.08
N LYS A 56 -3.34 9.44 -13.47
CA LYS A 56 -4.66 9.50 -14.12
C LYS A 56 -5.05 8.17 -14.74
N VAL A 57 -4.70 7.08 -14.06
CA VAL A 57 -5.11 5.73 -14.47
C VAL A 57 -5.81 5.06 -13.32
N SER A 58 -6.64 4.08 -13.64
CA SER A 58 -7.33 3.29 -12.64
C SER A 58 -7.58 1.89 -13.19
N PHE A 59 -7.62 0.93 -12.28
CA PHE A 59 -7.90 -0.46 -12.63
C PHE A 59 -8.87 -1.02 -11.60
N SER A 60 -9.72 -1.94 -12.05
CA SER A 60 -10.71 -2.56 -11.17
C SER A 60 -10.18 -3.78 -10.42
N LYS A 61 -9.08 -4.38 -10.88
CA LYS A 61 -8.57 -5.61 -10.30
C LYS A 61 -7.23 -5.38 -9.61
N HIS A 62 -7.06 -6.01 -8.46
CA HIS A 62 -5.83 -5.89 -7.67
C HIS A 62 -4.60 -6.35 -8.43
N GLY A 63 -4.75 -7.40 -9.25
CA GLY A 63 -3.62 -7.88 -10.06
C GLY A 63 -3.18 -6.87 -11.11
N GLN A 64 -4.12 -6.11 -11.65
CA GLN A 64 -3.78 -5.05 -12.62
C GLN A 64 -3.04 -3.91 -11.94
N VAL A 65 -3.44 -3.55 -10.72
CA VAL A 65 -2.74 -2.53 -9.96
C VAL A 65 -1.30 -2.98 -9.68
N LYS A 66 -1.14 -4.23 -9.26
CA LYS A 66 0.19 -4.78 -9.00
C LYS A 66 1.06 -4.77 -10.26
N ALA A 67 0.48 -5.18 -11.39
CA ALA A 67 1.23 -5.21 -12.65
C ALA A 67 1.68 -3.81 -13.06
N TYR A 68 0.80 -2.83 -12.92
CA TYR A 68 1.13 -1.44 -13.26
C TYR A 68 2.27 -0.94 -12.37
N PHE A 69 2.17 -1.17 -11.07
CA PHE A 69 3.18 -0.72 -10.13
C PHE A 69 4.56 -1.30 -10.49
N ASN A 70 4.62 -2.59 -10.77
CA ASN A 70 5.88 -3.23 -11.10
C ASN A 70 6.44 -2.72 -12.43
N ARG A 71 5.59 -2.54 -13.43
CA ARG A 71 6.04 -2.10 -14.74
C ARG A 71 6.44 -0.64 -14.75
N GLU A 72 5.64 0.23 -14.14
CA GLU A 72 5.82 1.68 -14.30
C GLU A 72 6.64 2.32 -13.19
N MET A 73 6.73 1.66 -12.04
CA MET A 73 7.40 2.28 -10.89
C MET A 73 8.67 1.53 -10.49
N ILE A 74 8.65 0.21 -10.59
CA ILE A 74 9.80 -0.59 -10.16
C ILE A 74 10.77 -0.80 -11.31
N LYS A 75 10.26 -1.30 -12.43
CA LYS A 75 11.12 -1.61 -13.58
C LYS A 75 11.79 -0.36 -14.12
N THR A 76 11.14 0.77 -14.01
CA THR A 76 11.68 2.06 -14.46
C THR A 76 12.67 2.67 -13.47
N GLY A 77 12.78 2.11 -12.28
CA GLY A 77 13.72 2.60 -11.29
C GLY A 77 13.22 3.74 -10.43
N ILE A 78 11.93 4.08 -10.52
CA ILE A 78 11.37 5.14 -9.68
C ILE A 78 11.44 4.74 -8.22
N PHE A 79 11.11 3.47 -7.91
CA PHE A 79 11.25 2.91 -6.58
C PHE A 79 12.18 1.71 -6.62
N PRO A 80 12.84 1.38 -5.49
CA PRO A 80 13.77 0.25 -5.48
C PRO A 80 13.06 -1.08 -5.65
N THR A 81 13.82 -2.06 -6.14
CA THR A 81 13.32 -3.39 -6.41
C THR A 81 12.66 -4.04 -5.20
N GLU A 82 13.19 -3.75 -4.00
CA GLU A 82 12.65 -4.30 -2.77
C GLU A 82 11.19 -3.95 -2.56
N MET A 83 10.78 -2.76 -2.97
CA MET A 83 9.38 -2.36 -2.82
C MET A 83 8.48 -3.23 -3.70
N GLY A 84 8.94 -3.58 -4.89
CA GLY A 84 8.20 -4.48 -5.76
C GLY A 84 8.06 -5.87 -5.16
N ARG A 85 9.17 -6.40 -4.63
CA ARG A 85 9.13 -7.72 -3.99
C ARG A 85 8.20 -7.73 -2.79
N LEU A 86 8.29 -6.70 -1.98
CA LEU A 86 7.44 -6.61 -0.79
C LEU A 86 5.96 -6.59 -1.16
N TYR A 87 5.60 -5.77 -2.14
CA TYR A 87 4.22 -5.65 -2.56
C TYR A 87 3.71 -6.96 -3.14
N ASN A 88 4.53 -7.61 -3.98
CA ASN A 88 4.17 -8.89 -4.58
C ASN A 88 3.94 -9.96 -3.51
N LYS A 89 4.81 -10.01 -2.50
CA LYS A 89 4.67 -10.97 -1.42
C LYS A 89 3.44 -10.68 -0.55
N ALA A 90 3.19 -9.42 -0.27
CA ALA A 90 2.03 -9.05 0.52
C ALA A 90 0.74 -9.43 -0.22
N PHE A 91 0.73 -9.24 -1.54
CA PHE A 91 -0.39 -9.65 -2.37
C PHE A 91 -0.64 -11.15 -2.24
N GLU A 92 0.43 -11.96 -2.33
CA GLU A 92 0.33 -13.42 -2.20
C GLU A 92 -0.13 -13.83 -0.81
N TYR A 93 0.43 -13.21 0.23
CA TYR A 93 0.07 -13.54 1.60
C TYR A 93 -1.38 -13.21 1.89
N ARG A 94 -1.84 -12.06 1.40
CA ARG A 94 -3.24 -11.70 1.59
C ARG A 94 -4.15 -12.75 0.98
N GLN A 95 -3.86 -13.20 -0.24
CA GLN A 95 -4.67 -14.22 -0.89
C GLN A 95 -4.62 -15.53 -0.11
N LYS A 96 -3.43 -15.92 0.34
CA LYS A 96 -3.27 -17.19 1.05
C LYS A 96 -4.01 -17.17 2.37
N PHE A 97 -3.80 -16.14 3.19
CA PHE A 97 -4.33 -16.14 4.55
C PHE A 97 -5.79 -15.73 4.62
N ASP A 98 -6.31 -15.09 3.58
CA ASP A 98 -7.73 -14.75 3.54
C ASP A 98 -8.59 -15.88 2.99
N TYR A 99 -8.03 -16.72 2.11
CA TYR A 99 -8.86 -17.65 1.33
C TYR A 99 -8.53 -19.12 1.54
N ILE A 100 -7.42 -19.44 2.20
CA ILE A 100 -7.05 -20.84 2.44
C ILE A 100 -7.35 -21.18 3.90
N ASP A 101 -8.22 -22.18 4.08
CA ASP A 101 -8.63 -22.60 5.42
C ASP A 101 -7.44 -23.10 6.22
N PHE A 102 -7.50 -22.90 7.55
CA PHE A 102 -6.47 -23.35 8.48
C PHE A 102 -5.11 -22.72 8.22
N SER A 103 -5.09 -21.60 7.52
CA SER A 103 -3.87 -20.88 7.21
C SER A 103 -3.84 -19.57 7.99
N SER A 104 -2.72 -19.31 8.67
CA SER A 104 -2.53 -18.03 9.35
C SER A 104 -1.04 -17.69 9.37
N PRO A 105 -0.70 -16.40 9.35
CA PRO A 105 0.70 -16.01 9.34
C PRO A 105 1.33 -16.10 10.72
N ASP A 106 2.64 -16.29 10.75
CA ASP A 106 3.41 -16.20 11.98
C ASP A 106 3.45 -14.76 12.47
N ARG A 107 3.52 -14.60 13.80
CA ARG A 107 3.60 -13.28 14.38
C ARG A 107 4.82 -12.51 13.87
N GLU A 108 5.95 -13.19 13.70
CA GLU A 108 7.18 -12.55 13.24
C GLU A 108 7.04 -12.02 11.83
N ILE A 109 6.37 -12.77 10.95
CA ILE A 109 6.14 -12.33 9.57
C ILE A 109 5.26 -11.10 9.56
N VAL A 110 4.19 -11.10 10.37
CA VAL A 110 3.29 -9.94 10.41
C VAL A 110 4.04 -8.71 10.91
N SER A 111 4.84 -8.88 11.97
CA SER A 111 5.62 -7.79 12.52
C SER A 111 6.56 -7.20 11.48
N GLU A 112 7.28 -8.07 10.77
CA GLU A 112 8.21 -7.64 9.73
C GLU A 112 7.50 -6.89 8.62
N TYR A 113 6.37 -7.40 8.15
CA TYR A 113 5.65 -6.77 7.04
C TYR A 113 4.98 -5.48 7.47
N LEU A 114 4.55 -5.40 8.72
CA LEU A 114 3.99 -4.15 9.23
C LEU A 114 5.04 -3.02 9.19
N GLU A 115 6.26 -3.32 9.66
CA GLU A 115 7.32 -2.31 9.65
C GLU A 115 7.72 -1.93 8.22
N LYS A 116 7.81 -2.91 7.34
CA LYS A 116 8.16 -2.64 5.94
C LYS A 116 7.06 -1.88 5.22
N ALA A 117 5.81 -2.13 5.58
CA ALA A 117 4.69 -1.41 4.98
C ALA A 117 4.70 0.06 5.38
N ILE A 118 5.10 0.36 6.60
CA ILE A 118 5.22 1.74 7.05
C ILE A 118 6.22 2.49 6.16
N ASP A 119 7.38 1.88 5.90
CA ASP A 119 8.37 2.48 5.02
C ASP A 119 7.87 2.59 3.59
N PHE A 120 7.17 1.56 3.11
CA PHE A 120 6.62 1.54 1.75
C PHE A 120 5.68 2.73 1.54
N VAL A 121 4.73 2.90 2.45
CA VAL A 121 3.75 3.99 2.36
C VAL A 121 4.46 5.34 2.46
N SER A 122 5.43 5.45 3.37
CA SER A 122 6.18 6.69 3.55
C SER A 122 6.92 7.08 2.27
N ASN A 123 7.55 6.11 1.60
CA ASN A 123 8.27 6.38 0.36
C ASN A 123 7.33 6.90 -0.73
N ILE A 124 6.15 6.35 -0.82
CA ILE A 124 5.18 6.81 -1.81
C ILE A 124 4.67 8.21 -1.47
N GLN A 125 4.41 8.46 -0.19
CA GLN A 125 3.98 9.79 0.24
C GLN A 125 5.02 10.84 -0.13
N GLU A 126 6.29 10.56 0.13
CA GLU A 126 7.36 11.50 -0.19
C GLU A 126 7.45 11.75 -1.69
N TYR A 127 7.36 10.67 -2.47
CA TYR A 127 7.41 10.79 -3.92
C TYR A 127 6.30 11.70 -4.43
N LEU A 128 5.09 11.52 -3.94
CA LEU A 128 3.95 12.30 -4.39
C LEU A 128 4.05 13.77 -3.99
N HIS A 129 4.60 14.06 -2.81
CA HIS A 129 4.83 15.44 -2.43
C HIS A 129 5.82 16.13 -3.37
N HIS A 130 6.84 15.40 -3.81
CA HIS A 130 7.83 15.96 -4.71
C HIS A 130 7.32 16.09 -6.15
N GLN A 131 6.23 15.41 -6.49
CA GLN A 131 5.62 15.51 -7.80
C GLN A 131 4.61 16.65 -7.91
N LYS A 132 4.42 17.40 -6.82
CA LYS A 132 3.48 18.52 -6.78
C LYS A 132 2.03 18.10 -7.02
N ASP A 133 1.74 16.83 -6.81
CA ASP A 133 0.38 16.33 -6.91
C ASP A 133 -0.41 16.58 -5.63
N LEU A 134 0.30 16.92 -4.58
CA LEU A 134 -0.29 17.21 -3.27
C LEU A 134 0.17 18.57 -2.79
N PRO A 135 -0.61 19.22 -1.94
CA PRO A 135 -0.13 20.44 -1.28
C PRO A 135 1.05 20.09 -0.37
N PRO A 136 1.84 21.09 0.04
CA PRO A 136 2.93 20.85 0.97
C PRO A 136 2.43 20.15 2.24
N ALA A 137 3.31 19.35 2.84
CA ALA A 137 2.95 18.63 4.05
C ALA A 137 2.54 19.62 5.14
N LYS A 138 1.51 19.25 5.88
CA LYS A 138 1.08 20.07 7.01
C LYS A 138 2.03 19.87 8.17
N GLN A 139 2.33 20.97 8.83
CA GLN A 139 3.23 20.96 9.95
C GLN A 139 2.51 20.85 11.28
#